data_252337e9d6ee562d9039dc7b2c6a4e18
#
_entry.id   252337e9d6ee562d9039dc7b2c6a4e18
#
_cell.length_a   1.000
_cell.length_b   1.000
_cell.length_c   1.000
_cell.angle_alpha   90.00
_cell.angle_beta   90.00
_cell.angle_gamma   90.00
#
_symmetry.space_group_name_H-M   'P 1'
#
loop_
_entity.id
_entity.type
_entity.pdbx_description
1 polymer ?
#
loop_
_entity_poly.entity_id
_entity_poly.type
_entity_poly.pdbx_seq_one_letter_code
_entity_poly.pdbx_strand_id
1 'polypeptide(L)'
;MNLDLKKLKLRSVNEKLQSIDRKKNNRKFTISNPEGNHAICAGLTENIDVTIKGHVGYYCAGMNQNANIIVDGNVGTGVAENMMSGKVHVKGNASQSAGATAPVSYTHLRAHETSLH
;
A
#
# COMPACT_ATOMS: atom_id res chain seq x y z
N MET A 1 5.56 -2.33 14.60
CA MET A 1 4.23 -2.07 15.18
C MET A 1 3.17 -2.73 14.33
N ASN A 2 2.25 -3.42 14.95
CA ASN A 2 1.15 -4.08 14.24
C ASN A 2 -0.14 -3.25 14.36
N LEU A 3 -0.76 -2.97 13.22
CA LEU A 3 -2.00 -2.18 13.13
C LEU A 3 -3.10 -3.11 12.60
N ASP A 4 -4.02 -3.49 13.48
CA ASP A 4 -5.07 -4.47 13.17
C ASP A 4 -6.36 -3.74 12.76
N LEU A 5 -6.77 -3.90 11.51
CA LEU A 5 -7.98 -3.26 11.00
C LEU A 5 -9.28 -3.85 11.52
N LYS A 6 -9.23 -4.95 12.27
CA LYS A 6 -10.40 -5.41 13.04
C LYS A 6 -10.61 -4.57 14.28
N LYS A 7 -9.57 -3.95 14.81
CA LYS A 7 -9.61 -3.16 16.04
C LYS A 7 -9.54 -1.66 15.78
N LEU A 8 -8.88 -1.25 14.71
CA LEU A 8 -8.66 0.14 14.36
C LEU A 8 -9.40 0.50 13.08
N LYS A 9 -9.90 1.72 13.00
CA LYS A 9 -10.52 2.21 11.77
C LYS A 9 -9.43 2.50 10.74
N LEU A 10 -9.74 2.23 9.47
CA LEU A 10 -8.82 2.51 8.37
C LEU A 10 -8.35 3.96 8.37
N ARG A 11 -9.25 4.89 8.60
CA ARG A 11 -8.90 6.31 8.65
C ARG A 11 -7.85 6.60 9.71
N SER A 12 -8.00 6.00 10.90
CA SER A 12 -7.03 6.19 11.99
C SER A 12 -5.67 5.60 11.63
N VAL A 13 -5.65 4.45 10.98
CA VAL A 13 -4.41 3.81 10.53
C VAL A 13 -3.71 4.69 9.50
N ASN A 14 -4.41 5.17 8.49
CA ASN A 14 -3.82 6.05 7.48
C ASN A 14 -3.29 7.35 8.09
N GLU A 15 -4.06 7.98 8.96
CA GLU A 15 -3.62 9.21 9.64
C GLU A 15 -2.35 8.99 10.45
N LYS A 16 -2.27 7.87 11.15
CA LYS A 16 -1.07 7.53 11.92
C LYS A 16 0.15 7.37 11.01
N LEU A 17 0.01 6.67 9.90
CA LEU A 17 1.11 6.46 8.97
C LEU A 17 1.49 7.75 8.22
N GLN A 18 0.56 8.64 8.00
CA GLN A 18 0.81 9.93 7.35
C GLN A 18 1.52 10.92 8.26
N SER A 19 1.50 10.70 9.58
CA SER A 19 2.03 11.63 10.57
C SER A 19 3.18 11.06 11.39
N ILE A 20 3.93 10.13 10.84
CA ILE A 20 5.08 9.54 11.53
C ILE A 20 6.16 10.60 11.76
N ASP A 21 6.61 10.71 13.02
CA ASP A 21 7.70 11.60 13.38
C ASP A 21 9.01 11.08 12.81
N ARG A 22 9.71 11.93 12.05
CA ARG A 22 11.00 11.60 11.44
C ARG A 22 12.07 11.23 12.48
N LYS A 23 11.91 11.66 13.70
CA LYS A 23 12.85 11.37 14.79
C LYS A 23 12.65 10.00 15.41
N LYS A 24 11.53 9.34 15.14
CA LYS A 24 11.27 8.02 15.71
C LYS A 24 12.09 6.95 14.98
N ASN A 25 12.61 6.02 15.77
CA ASN A 25 13.42 4.93 15.23
C ASN A 25 12.57 3.82 14.61
N ASN A 26 11.33 3.64 15.07
CA ASN A 26 10.47 2.60 14.55
C ASN A 26 9.79 3.09 13.26
N ARG A 27 10.27 2.55 12.15
CA ARG A 27 9.75 2.88 10.81
C ARG A 27 9.19 1.66 10.09
N LYS A 28 8.98 0.56 10.82
CA LYS A 28 8.41 -0.66 10.25
C LYS A 28 7.05 -0.93 10.85
N PHE A 29 6.07 -1.14 9.98
CA PHE A 29 4.68 -1.35 10.37
C PHE A 29 4.12 -2.55 9.65
N THR A 30 3.22 -3.26 10.31
CA THR A 30 2.47 -4.35 9.71
C THR A 30 0.98 -4.06 9.89
N ILE A 31 0.23 -4.11 8.80
CA ILE A 31 -1.22 -3.97 8.83
C ILE A 31 -1.82 -5.35 8.64
N SER A 32 -2.66 -5.75 9.59
CA SER A 32 -3.35 -7.03 9.54
C SER A 32 -4.85 -6.85 9.33
N ASN A 33 -5.47 -7.88 8.77
CA ASN A 33 -6.91 -7.93 8.51
C ASN A 33 -7.42 -6.77 7.64
N PRO A 34 -6.83 -6.54 6.48
CA PRO A 34 -7.31 -5.48 5.59
C PRO A 34 -8.70 -5.75 5.03
N GLU A 35 -9.06 -7.01 4.86
CA GLU A 35 -10.42 -7.46 4.48
C GLU A 35 -11.02 -6.70 3.29
N GLY A 36 -10.23 -6.43 2.27
CA GLY A 36 -10.71 -5.76 1.07
C GLY A 36 -10.96 -4.26 1.22
N ASN A 37 -10.53 -3.64 2.32
CA ASN A 37 -10.69 -2.21 2.50
C ASN A 37 -9.99 -1.41 1.39
N HIS A 38 -10.60 -0.30 1.01
CA HIS A 38 -10.06 0.58 -0.04
C HIS A 38 -9.12 1.63 0.54
N ALA A 39 -8.23 2.14 -0.29
CA ALA A 39 -7.34 3.25 0.05
C ALA A 39 -6.42 3.01 1.26
N ILE A 40 -6.07 1.77 1.54
CA ILE A 40 -5.11 1.46 2.60
C ILE A 40 -3.74 2.05 2.22
N CYS A 41 -3.12 2.75 3.14
CA CYS A 41 -1.82 3.41 2.93
C CYS A 41 -1.84 4.48 1.83
N ALA A 42 -2.98 5.11 1.58
CA ALA A 42 -3.03 6.21 0.63
C ALA A 42 -2.39 7.48 1.23
N GLY A 43 -1.70 8.23 0.40
CA GLY A 43 -1.17 9.53 0.77
C GLY A 43 0.02 9.52 1.73
N LEU A 44 0.79 8.43 1.77
CA LEU A 44 1.98 8.37 2.63
C LEU A 44 3.10 9.23 2.06
N THR A 45 3.82 9.91 2.95
CA THR A 45 4.91 10.82 2.55
C THR A 45 6.25 10.51 3.22
N GLU A 46 6.26 9.65 4.24
CA GLU A 46 7.46 9.37 5.00
C GLU A 46 8.16 8.10 4.53
N ASN A 47 9.47 8.05 4.73
CA ASN A 47 10.27 6.87 4.40
C ASN A 47 10.07 5.79 5.46
N ILE A 48 9.02 5.03 5.31
CA ILE A 48 8.65 3.93 6.23
C ILE A 48 8.44 2.65 5.42
N ASP A 49 8.52 1.52 6.12
CA ASP A 49 8.26 0.22 5.53
C ASP A 49 6.94 -0.32 6.10
N VAL A 50 6.01 -0.62 5.22
CA VAL A 50 4.69 -1.14 5.60
C VAL A 50 4.45 -2.47 4.91
N THR A 51 4.10 -3.49 5.68
CA THR A 51 3.66 -4.78 5.13
C THR A 51 2.18 -4.95 5.44
N ILE A 52 1.38 -5.19 4.40
CA ILE A 52 -0.06 -5.42 4.55
C ILE A 52 -0.31 -6.92 4.37
N LYS A 53 -0.85 -7.55 5.41
CA LYS A 53 -1.09 -8.99 5.43
C LYS A 53 -2.54 -9.29 5.06
N GLY A 54 -2.80 -9.55 3.79
CA GLY A 54 -4.10 -9.92 3.28
C GLY A 54 -4.49 -9.14 2.03
N HIS A 55 -5.72 -9.35 1.60
CA HIS A 55 -6.23 -8.73 0.36
C HIS A 55 -6.72 -7.32 0.63
N VAL A 56 -6.48 -6.44 -0.33
CA VAL A 56 -6.90 -5.04 -0.26
C VAL A 56 -7.83 -4.71 -1.42
N GLY A 57 -8.63 -3.67 -1.23
CA GLY A 57 -9.54 -3.19 -2.26
C GLY A 57 -8.87 -2.20 -3.21
N TYR A 58 -9.62 -1.17 -3.61
CA TYR A 58 -9.17 -0.20 -4.61
C TYR A 58 -8.22 0.82 -4.00
N TYR A 59 -7.37 1.37 -4.84
CA TYR A 59 -6.54 2.53 -4.55
C TYR A 59 -5.57 2.34 -3.39
N CYS A 60 -5.12 1.11 -3.15
CA CYS A 60 -4.09 0.85 -2.13
C CYS A 60 -2.80 1.57 -2.51
N ALA A 61 -2.17 2.20 -1.53
CA ALA A 61 -0.91 2.93 -1.72
C ALA A 61 -0.99 4.05 -2.76
N GLY A 62 -2.19 4.62 -2.96
CA GLY A 62 -2.36 5.75 -3.87
C GLY A 62 -1.56 6.97 -3.42
N MET A 63 -1.03 7.74 -4.35
CA MET A 63 -0.26 8.96 -4.11
C MET A 63 0.95 8.74 -3.19
N ASN A 64 1.59 7.59 -3.29
CA ASN A 64 2.72 7.25 -2.41
C ASN A 64 3.94 8.14 -2.67
N GLN A 65 4.56 8.60 -1.59
CA GLN A 65 5.84 9.29 -1.61
C GLN A 65 6.74 8.65 -0.55
N ASN A 66 7.90 8.18 -0.98
CA ASN A 66 8.98 7.68 -0.11
C ASN A 66 8.71 6.37 0.62
N ALA A 67 7.48 5.97 0.86
CA ALA A 67 7.20 4.75 1.62
C ALA A 67 7.44 3.51 0.77
N ASN A 68 7.88 2.43 1.42
CA ASN A 68 8.03 1.12 0.82
C ASN A 68 6.90 0.24 1.35
N ILE A 69 6.03 -0.20 0.46
CA ILE A 69 4.82 -0.92 0.84
C ILE A 69 4.83 -2.30 0.19
N ILE A 70 4.63 -3.32 1.00
CA ILE A 70 4.51 -4.69 0.53
C ILE A 70 3.09 -5.16 0.83
N VAL A 71 2.38 -5.63 -0.19
CA VAL A 71 1.07 -6.24 -0.01
C VAL A 71 1.22 -7.75 -0.15
N ASP A 72 1.03 -8.45 0.94
CA ASP A 72 1.07 -9.91 0.98
C ASP A 72 -0.36 -10.43 0.78
N GLY A 73 -0.86 -10.27 -0.43
CA GLY A 73 -2.21 -10.61 -0.83
C GLY A 73 -2.54 -10.01 -2.19
N ASN A 74 -3.79 -10.08 -2.58
CA ASN A 74 -4.26 -9.53 -3.84
C ASN A 74 -4.67 -8.06 -3.69
N VAL A 75 -4.56 -7.33 -4.79
CA VAL A 75 -4.92 -5.91 -4.81
C VAL A 75 -6.01 -5.66 -5.85
N GLY A 76 -6.80 -4.61 -5.58
CA GLY A 76 -7.79 -4.13 -6.52
C GLY A 76 -7.21 -3.10 -7.49
N THR A 77 -8.10 -2.51 -8.27
CA THR A 77 -7.77 -1.47 -9.25
C THR A 77 -7.17 -0.25 -8.57
N GLY A 78 -6.27 0.43 -9.23
CA GLY A 78 -5.70 1.69 -8.76
C GLY A 78 -4.59 1.55 -7.73
N VAL A 79 -4.01 0.35 -7.58
CA VAL A 79 -2.85 0.18 -6.70
C VAL A 79 -1.71 1.09 -7.16
N ALA A 80 -1.08 1.78 -6.21
CA ALA A 80 0.03 2.71 -6.48
C ALA A 80 -0.32 3.83 -7.46
N GLU A 81 -1.59 4.17 -7.61
CA GLU A 81 -2.03 5.23 -8.52
C GLU A 81 -1.42 6.58 -8.12
N ASN A 82 -0.94 7.34 -9.11
CA ASN A 82 -0.28 8.63 -8.90
C ASN A 82 0.92 8.57 -7.95
N MET A 83 1.62 7.46 -7.95
CA MET A 83 2.82 7.28 -7.15
C MET A 83 3.91 8.25 -7.58
N MET A 84 4.56 8.89 -6.61
CA MET A 84 5.61 9.89 -6.87
C MET A 84 7.00 9.37 -6.54
N SER A 85 7.12 8.52 -5.54
CA SER A 85 8.41 7.90 -5.16
C SER A 85 8.14 6.75 -4.21
N GLY A 86 9.19 6.04 -3.81
CA GLY A 86 9.06 4.86 -2.99
C GLY A 86 8.87 3.61 -3.82
N LYS A 87 8.38 2.55 -3.19
CA LYS A 87 8.14 1.26 -3.85
C LYS A 87 6.86 0.64 -3.33
N VAL A 88 6.11 -0.02 -4.21
CA VAL A 88 4.96 -0.81 -3.84
C VAL A 88 5.13 -2.18 -4.49
N HIS A 89 5.20 -3.22 -3.68
CA HIS A 89 5.38 -4.59 -4.16
C HIS A 89 4.17 -5.42 -3.77
N VAL A 90 3.54 -6.03 -4.76
CA VAL A 90 2.37 -6.90 -4.58
C VAL A 90 2.81 -8.35 -4.75
N LYS A 91 2.72 -9.14 -3.68
CA LYS A 91 3.09 -10.56 -3.73
C LYS A 91 1.98 -11.44 -4.29
N GLY A 92 0.73 -11.00 -4.19
CA GLY A 92 -0.41 -11.68 -4.78
C GLY A 92 -0.69 -11.19 -6.20
N ASN A 93 -1.95 -11.20 -6.58
CA ASN A 93 -2.37 -10.81 -7.92
C ASN A 93 -2.91 -9.38 -7.96
N ALA A 94 -2.59 -8.69 -9.03
CA ALA A 94 -3.29 -7.45 -9.38
C ALA A 94 -4.54 -7.83 -10.17
N SER A 95 -5.70 -7.37 -9.73
CA SER A 95 -6.99 -7.89 -10.19
C SER A 95 -7.50 -7.27 -11.48
N GLN A 96 -6.73 -6.43 -12.13
CA GLN A 96 -7.23 -5.66 -13.27
C GLN A 96 -7.44 -6.45 -14.53
N SER A 97 -6.76 -7.56 -14.65
CA SER A 97 -6.94 -8.41 -15.83
C SER A 97 -7.05 -9.85 -15.41
N ALA A 98 -7.95 -10.57 -16.05
CA ALA A 98 -8.09 -12.00 -15.84
C ALA A 98 -6.78 -12.70 -16.19
N GLY A 99 -6.32 -13.56 -15.30
CA GLY A 99 -5.09 -14.32 -15.52
C GLY A 99 -3.81 -13.65 -15.04
N ALA A 100 -3.87 -12.47 -14.43
CA ALA A 100 -2.70 -11.87 -13.81
C ALA A 100 -2.33 -12.67 -12.57
N THR A 101 -1.23 -13.39 -12.62
CA THR A 101 -0.84 -14.33 -11.57
C THR A 101 0.53 -14.04 -10.97
N ALA A 102 1.30 -13.16 -11.59
CA ALA A 102 2.65 -12.87 -11.14
C ALA A 102 2.69 -11.72 -10.15
N PRO A 103 3.58 -11.77 -9.15
CA PRO A 103 3.84 -10.63 -8.31
C PRO A 103 4.26 -9.41 -9.14
N VAL A 104 3.88 -8.23 -8.68
CA VAL A 104 4.16 -6.98 -9.38
C VAL A 104 4.81 -5.98 -8.43
N SER A 105 5.81 -5.28 -8.92
CA SER A 105 6.45 -4.19 -8.19
C SER A 105 6.23 -2.89 -8.95
N TYR A 106 5.84 -1.86 -8.22
CA TYR A 106 5.61 -0.53 -8.78
C TYR A 106 6.67 0.42 -8.25
N THR A 107 7.29 1.13 -9.17
CA THR A 107 8.09 2.33 -8.88
C THR A 107 7.39 3.48 -9.56
N HIS A 108 7.89 4.70 -9.40
CA HIS A 108 7.26 5.86 -10.02
C HIS A 108 7.01 5.65 -11.52
N LEU A 109 8.02 5.21 -12.26
CA LEU A 109 7.88 5.02 -13.72
C LEU A 109 6.91 3.91 -14.07
N ARG A 110 6.96 2.80 -13.34
CA ARG A 110 6.06 1.67 -13.61
C ARG A 110 4.61 2.00 -13.26
N ALA A 111 4.38 2.79 -12.22
CA ALA A 111 3.04 3.22 -11.88
C ALA A 111 2.40 4.02 -13.02
N HIS A 112 3.16 4.91 -13.66
CA HIS A 112 2.69 5.64 -14.82
C HIS A 112 2.39 4.72 -16.01
N GLU A 113 3.28 3.79 -16.30
CA GLU A 113 3.05 2.80 -17.35
C GLU A 113 1.81 1.96 -17.07
N THR A 114 1.62 1.55 -15.84
CA THR A 114 0.49 0.72 -15.44
C THR A 114 -0.83 1.46 -15.58
N SER A 115 -0.86 2.75 -15.26
CA SER A 115 -2.08 3.54 -15.32
C SER A 115 -2.53 3.83 -16.74
N LEU A 116 -1.69 3.62 -17.74
CA LEU A 116 -2.05 3.77 -19.16
C LEU A 116 -2.76 2.56 -19.73
N HIS A 117 -2.83 1.48 -18.98
CA HIS A 117 -3.50 0.25 -19.42
C HIS A 117 -4.88 0.08 -18.77
#